data_8a2f3156f4d1f556871dba780bab60d3
#
_entry.id   8a2f3156f4d1f556871dba780bab60d3
#
_cell.length_a   1.000
_cell.length_b   1.000
_cell.length_c   1.000
_cell.angle_alpha   90.00
_cell.angle_beta   90.00
_cell.angle_gamma   90.00
#
_symmetry.space_group_name_H-M   'P 1'
#
loop_
_entity.id
_entity.type
_entity.pdbx_description
1 polymer ?
#
loop_
_entity_poly.entity_id
_entity_poly.type
_entity_poly.pdbx_seq_one_letter_code
_entity_poly.pdbx_strand_id
1 'polypeptide(L)'
;AKLKQANLGKWIRSSLKKKNLEIAENALRFFIDSSDYLSKDSEIDLGYFANEIDKLALSAPKGTELTQAMLKQTLSVNISEDIFRFSDDLLSGNLADAYLQIEKLLYHNAAFQQISAVVAKAIRTFCICRSLNEQGKSEASIAKEYGLHPYVVKKSIAAGANFSLSEGKKALLVLNQLDVAVKVGEIEPNVALALLAQEIGGRTFHFAERTAV
;
A
#
# COMPACT_ATOMS: atom_id res chain seq x y z
N ALA A 1 -5.48 12.50 -20.88
CA ALA A 1 -5.11 11.17 -21.40
C ALA A 1 -3.69 10.85 -20.94
N LYS A 2 -3.44 9.64 -20.40
CA LYS A 2 -2.11 9.19 -19.99
C LYS A 2 -1.17 9.05 -21.19
N LEU A 3 0.08 9.40 -21.01
CA LEU A 3 1.13 9.18 -22.01
C LEU A 3 1.49 7.70 -22.08
N LYS A 4 1.78 7.20 -23.29
CA LYS A 4 2.42 5.88 -23.45
C LYS A 4 3.86 5.92 -22.91
N GLN A 5 4.39 4.78 -22.50
CA GLN A 5 5.71 4.65 -21.86
C GLN A 5 6.83 5.41 -22.59
N ALA A 6 6.93 5.27 -23.91
CA ALA A 6 7.97 5.96 -24.72
C ALA A 6 7.85 7.49 -24.66
N ASN A 7 6.63 8.03 -24.66
CA ASN A 7 6.38 9.47 -24.58
C ASN A 7 6.59 9.98 -23.15
N LEU A 8 6.22 9.19 -22.14
CA LEU A 8 6.49 9.50 -20.74
C LEU A 8 7.99 9.61 -20.48
N GLY A 9 8.78 8.65 -20.95
CA GLY A 9 10.24 8.70 -20.82
C GLY A 9 10.86 9.94 -21.45
N LYS A 10 10.41 10.32 -22.64
CA LYS A 10 10.84 11.57 -23.30
C LYS A 10 10.46 12.80 -22.48
N TRP A 11 9.27 12.83 -21.94
CA TRP A 11 8.78 13.94 -21.12
C TRP A 11 9.58 14.06 -19.82
N ILE A 12 9.87 12.96 -19.13
CA ILE A 12 10.70 12.94 -17.90
C ILE A 12 12.09 13.48 -18.20
N ARG A 13 12.76 12.98 -19.25
CA ARG A 13 14.11 13.47 -19.65
C ARG A 13 14.10 14.96 -19.97
N SER A 14 13.09 15.44 -20.71
CA SER A 14 12.93 16.86 -21.03
C SER A 14 12.74 17.71 -19.77
N SER A 15 11.96 17.23 -18.82
CA SER A 15 11.70 17.93 -17.57
C SER A 15 12.93 17.99 -16.66
N LEU A 16 13.69 16.89 -16.56
CA LEU A 16 14.96 16.85 -15.84
C LEU A 16 16.02 17.78 -16.48
N LYS A 17 16.10 17.80 -17.80
CA LYS A 17 17.03 18.69 -18.51
C LYS A 17 16.78 20.18 -18.24
N LYS A 18 15.51 20.59 -18.06
CA LYS A 18 15.15 21.95 -17.62
C LYS A 18 15.66 22.29 -16.22
N LYS A 19 15.92 21.28 -15.40
CA LYS A 19 16.47 21.39 -14.04
C LYS A 19 18.00 21.17 -14.00
N ASN A 20 18.66 21.06 -15.18
CA ASN A 20 20.07 20.69 -15.33
C ASN A 20 20.41 19.34 -14.69
N LEU A 21 19.54 18.35 -14.85
CA LEU A 21 19.75 16.96 -14.44
C LEU A 21 19.64 16.04 -15.65
N GLU A 22 20.36 14.93 -15.59
CA GLU A 22 20.27 13.83 -16.54
C GLU A 22 19.80 12.57 -15.80
N ILE A 23 19.42 11.51 -16.52
CA ILE A 23 18.97 10.26 -15.91
C ILE A 23 19.46 9.07 -16.74
N ALA A 24 20.13 8.12 -16.09
CA ALA A 24 20.55 6.87 -16.69
C ALA A 24 19.34 6.02 -17.13
N GLU A 25 19.51 5.19 -18.18
CA GLU A 25 18.38 4.40 -18.74
C GLU A 25 17.72 3.45 -17.73
N ASN A 26 18.55 2.77 -16.92
CA ASN A 26 18.06 1.89 -15.85
C ASN A 26 17.32 2.66 -14.75
N ALA A 27 17.77 3.87 -14.42
CA ALA A 27 17.13 4.76 -13.47
C ALA A 27 15.79 5.28 -14.01
N LEU A 28 15.72 5.63 -15.31
CA LEU A 28 14.47 6.05 -15.94
C LEU A 28 13.41 4.93 -15.91
N ARG A 29 13.79 3.70 -16.24
CA ARG A 29 12.89 2.55 -16.14
C ARG A 29 12.41 2.37 -14.73
N PHE A 30 13.31 2.35 -13.76
CA PHE A 30 12.96 2.27 -12.35
C PHE A 30 11.99 3.38 -11.93
N PHE A 31 12.20 4.63 -12.35
CA PHE A 31 11.32 5.76 -12.04
C PHE A 31 9.91 5.59 -12.59
N ILE A 32 9.79 5.08 -13.81
CA ILE A 32 8.48 4.81 -14.41
C ILE A 32 7.79 3.63 -13.74
N ASP A 33 8.52 2.53 -13.52
CA ASP A 33 7.97 1.28 -12.98
C ASP A 33 7.56 1.45 -11.51
N SER A 34 8.33 2.22 -10.72
CA SER A 34 8.00 2.51 -9.31
C SER A 34 6.81 3.44 -9.12
N SER A 35 6.38 4.16 -10.16
CA SER A 35 5.24 5.09 -10.09
C SER A 35 3.87 4.44 -10.28
N ASP A 36 3.82 3.21 -10.79
CA ASP A 36 2.59 2.52 -11.22
C ASP A 36 1.74 3.31 -12.27
N TYR A 37 2.30 4.37 -12.88
CA TYR A 37 1.61 5.23 -13.84
C TYR A 37 1.02 4.47 -15.03
N LEU A 38 1.66 3.39 -15.47
CA LEU A 38 1.25 2.61 -16.64
C LEU A 38 0.17 1.58 -16.32
N SER A 39 -0.16 1.36 -15.06
CA SER A 39 -1.27 0.50 -14.64
C SER A 39 -2.61 1.09 -15.09
N LYS A 40 -3.56 0.22 -15.45
CA LYS A 40 -4.89 0.60 -15.91
C LYS A 40 -5.68 1.38 -14.86
N ASP A 41 -5.49 0.99 -13.60
CA ASP A 41 -6.27 1.49 -12.47
C ASP A 41 -5.52 2.57 -11.67
N SER A 42 -4.33 2.98 -12.13
CA SER A 42 -3.54 4.00 -11.48
C SER A 42 -4.16 5.39 -11.64
N GLU A 43 -4.30 6.12 -10.54
CA GLU A 43 -4.69 7.54 -10.50
C GLU A 43 -3.50 8.50 -10.69
N ILE A 44 -2.28 7.96 -10.78
CA ILE A 44 -1.07 8.74 -10.97
C ILE A 44 -1.11 9.48 -12.30
N ASP A 45 -0.78 10.77 -12.28
CA ASP A 45 -0.71 11.64 -13.44
C ASP A 45 0.70 12.23 -13.65
N LEU A 46 0.88 13.13 -14.61
CA LEU A 46 2.15 13.81 -14.86
C LEU A 46 2.57 14.74 -13.71
N GLY A 47 1.62 15.20 -12.90
CA GLY A 47 1.89 16.02 -11.73
C GLY A 47 2.73 15.30 -10.70
N TYR A 48 2.50 13.99 -10.51
CA TYR A 48 3.37 13.17 -9.67
C TYR A 48 4.83 13.27 -10.11
N PHE A 49 5.11 13.00 -11.40
CA PHE A 49 6.49 13.08 -11.91
C PHE A 49 7.07 14.48 -11.83
N ALA A 50 6.26 15.52 -12.04
CA ALA A 50 6.72 16.90 -11.90
C ALA A 50 7.18 17.18 -10.46
N ASN A 51 6.40 16.77 -9.47
CA ASN A 51 6.73 16.94 -8.05
C ASN A 51 7.98 16.14 -7.66
N GLU A 52 8.10 14.90 -8.12
CA GLU A 52 9.29 14.08 -7.84
C GLU A 52 10.56 14.67 -8.51
N ILE A 53 10.45 15.18 -9.75
CA ILE A 53 11.55 15.87 -10.43
C ILE A 53 11.98 17.15 -9.68
N ASP A 54 11.02 17.89 -9.12
CA ASP A 54 11.33 19.07 -8.31
C ASP A 54 12.09 18.69 -7.02
N LYS A 55 11.72 17.62 -6.34
CA LYS A 55 12.45 17.09 -5.18
C LYS A 55 13.86 16.64 -5.55
N LEU A 56 13.99 15.90 -6.65
CA LEU A 56 15.30 15.48 -7.16
C LEU A 56 16.20 16.68 -7.47
N ALA A 57 15.64 17.75 -8.05
CA ALA A 57 16.38 18.97 -8.36
C ALA A 57 16.83 19.75 -7.11
N LEU A 58 16.14 19.57 -5.97
CA LEU A 58 16.54 20.16 -4.68
C LEU A 58 17.63 19.32 -3.98
N SER A 59 17.64 18.01 -4.20
CA SER A 59 18.55 17.08 -3.51
C SER A 59 19.85 16.80 -4.27
N ALA A 60 19.84 16.93 -5.60
CA ALA A 60 21.01 16.60 -6.44
C ALA A 60 21.72 17.87 -6.96
N PRO A 61 23.07 17.91 -7.00
CA PRO A 61 23.82 18.99 -7.63
C PRO A 61 23.47 19.13 -9.12
N LYS A 62 23.51 20.35 -9.65
CA LYS A 62 23.31 20.60 -11.08
C LYS A 62 24.35 19.85 -11.92
N GLY A 63 23.94 19.29 -13.04
CA GLY A 63 24.79 18.49 -13.92
C GLY A 63 24.93 17.03 -13.51
N THR A 64 24.21 16.60 -12.45
CA THR A 64 24.24 15.20 -12.00
C THR A 64 23.44 14.30 -12.94
N GLU A 65 24.02 13.15 -13.29
CA GLU A 65 23.27 12.02 -13.85
C GLU A 65 22.65 11.20 -12.73
N LEU A 66 21.32 11.18 -12.66
CA LEU A 66 20.55 10.45 -11.65
C LEU A 66 20.69 8.96 -11.87
N THR A 67 21.14 8.26 -10.83
CA THR A 67 21.24 6.81 -10.79
C THR A 67 20.04 6.19 -10.08
N GLN A 68 19.82 4.89 -10.28
CA GLN A 68 18.75 4.17 -9.57
C GLN A 68 18.92 4.22 -8.04
N ALA A 69 20.14 4.24 -7.53
CA ALA A 69 20.42 4.34 -6.10
C ALA A 69 19.95 5.70 -5.53
N MET A 70 20.22 6.79 -6.26
CA MET A 70 19.76 8.13 -5.87
C MET A 70 18.23 8.23 -5.90
N LEU A 71 17.61 7.66 -6.94
CA LEU A 71 16.15 7.62 -7.02
C LEU A 71 15.52 6.86 -5.84
N LYS A 72 16.07 5.72 -5.47
CA LYS A 72 15.60 4.94 -4.30
C LYS A 72 15.65 5.72 -2.98
N GLN A 73 16.56 6.68 -2.85
CA GLN A 73 16.68 7.52 -1.65
C GLN A 73 15.74 8.74 -1.68
N THR A 74 15.42 9.25 -2.87
CA THR A 74 14.72 10.54 -3.00
C THR A 74 13.26 10.40 -3.42
N LEU A 75 12.94 9.40 -4.26
CA LEU A 75 11.57 9.21 -4.71
C LEU A 75 10.67 8.85 -3.54
N SER A 76 9.52 9.48 -3.50
CA SER A 76 8.43 9.00 -2.68
C SER A 76 8.03 7.63 -3.23
N VAL A 77 8.54 6.58 -2.59
CA VAL A 77 8.07 5.21 -2.85
C VAL A 77 6.56 5.24 -2.68
N ASN A 78 5.86 4.50 -3.51
CA ASN A 78 4.42 4.41 -3.40
C ASN A 78 4.06 3.62 -2.13
N ILE A 79 4.26 4.28 -0.97
CA ILE A 79 3.95 3.74 0.36
C ILE A 79 2.54 3.14 0.36
N SER A 80 1.62 3.73 -0.42
CA SER A 80 0.27 3.22 -0.55
C SER A 80 0.24 1.81 -1.15
N GLU A 81 1.06 1.52 -2.17
CA GLU A 81 1.13 0.18 -2.77
C GLU A 81 1.70 -0.84 -1.78
N ASP A 82 2.78 -0.47 -1.06
CA ASP A 82 3.35 -1.36 -0.04
C ASP A 82 2.36 -1.63 1.10
N ILE A 83 1.56 -0.63 1.51
CA ILE A 83 0.49 -0.83 2.50
C ILE A 83 -0.62 -1.72 1.94
N PHE A 84 -1.00 -1.58 0.67
CA PHE A 84 -1.99 -2.47 0.05
C PHE A 84 -1.48 -3.91 -0.03
N ARG A 85 -0.23 -4.13 -0.42
CA ARG A 85 0.39 -5.47 -0.43
C ARG A 85 0.44 -6.04 0.98
N PHE A 86 0.86 -5.26 1.96
CA PHE A 86 0.83 -5.67 3.37
C PHE A 86 -0.58 -6.10 3.81
N SER A 87 -1.61 -5.31 3.46
CA SER A 87 -3.01 -5.65 3.78
C SER A 87 -3.45 -6.97 3.12
N ASP A 88 -3.02 -7.21 1.88
CA ASP A 88 -3.31 -8.44 1.15
C ASP A 88 -2.63 -9.66 1.78
N ASP A 89 -1.36 -9.52 2.16
CA ASP A 89 -0.59 -10.57 2.81
C ASP A 89 -1.20 -10.94 4.17
N LEU A 90 -1.67 -9.94 4.94
CA LEU A 90 -2.41 -10.17 6.18
C LEU A 90 -3.69 -10.99 5.95
N LEU A 91 -4.51 -10.61 4.97
CA LEU A 91 -5.78 -11.29 4.69
C LEU A 91 -5.58 -12.68 4.11
N SER A 92 -4.53 -12.91 3.33
CA SER A 92 -4.20 -14.22 2.78
C SER A 92 -3.49 -15.15 3.76
N GLY A 93 -2.98 -14.61 4.89
CA GLY A 93 -2.19 -15.37 5.86
C GLY A 93 -0.74 -15.59 5.44
N ASN A 94 -0.25 -14.80 4.48
CA ASN A 94 1.13 -14.87 4.01
C ASN A 94 2.06 -14.09 4.95
N LEU A 95 2.35 -14.67 6.11
CA LEU A 95 3.08 -14.02 7.19
C LEU A 95 4.50 -13.63 6.79
N ALA A 96 5.18 -14.46 5.99
CA ALA A 96 6.54 -14.17 5.53
C ALA A 96 6.60 -12.90 4.67
N ASP A 97 5.70 -12.77 3.69
CA ASP A 97 5.65 -11.59 2.84
C ASP A 97 5.15 -10.36 3.62
N ALA A 98 4.23 -10.53 4.57
CA ALA A 98 3.82 -9.44 5.46
C ALA A 98 5.01 -8.83 6.22
N TYR A 99 5.92 -9.64 6.75
CA TYR A 99 7.14 -9.14 7.39
C TYR A 99 8.08 -8.43 6.42
N LEU A 100 8.21 -8.92 5.19
CA LEU A 100 8.99 -8.23 4.15
C LEU A 100 8.40 -6.86 3.80
N GLN A 101 7.07 -6.73 3.78
CA GLN A 101 6.44 -5.43 3.58
C GLN A 101 6.66 -4.49 4.78
N ILE A 102 6.64 -5.01 6.03
CA ILE A 102 6.96 -4.21 7.22
C ILE A 102 8.35 -3.59 7.10
N GLU A 103 9.37 -4.35 6.70
CA GLU A 103 10.72 -3.81 6.51
C GLU A 103 10.74 -2.62 5.54
N LYS A 104 10.01 -2.73 4.41
CA LYS A 104 9.89 -1.64 3.43
C LYS A 104 9.16 -0.43 4.02
N LEU A 105 8.05 -0.66 4.71
CA LEU A 105 7.25 0.40 5.32
C LEU A 105 8.05 1.17 6.38
N LEU A 106 8.83 0.47 7.20
CA LEU A 106 9.73 1.08 8.17
C LEU A 106 10.88 1.84 7.51
N TYR A 107 11.48 1.28 6.46
CA TYR A 107 12.52 1.95 5.68
C TYR A 107 12.03 3.29 5.08
N HIS A 108 10.75 3.37 4.71
CA HIS A 108 10.13 4.57 4.16
C HIS A 108 9.48 5.47 5.21
N ASN A 109 9.69 5.19 6.51
CA ASN A 109 9.09 5.94 7.62
C ASN A 109 7.57 6.09 7.50
N ALA A 110 6.88 5.05 7.01
CA ALA A 110 5.42 5.05 6.92
C ALA A 110 4.81 5.13 8.32
N ALA A 111 3.90 6.09 8.54
CA ALA A 111 3.26 6.24 9.84
C ALA A 111 2.31 5.07 10.12
N PHE A 112 2.36 4.52 11.33
CA PHE A 112 1.47 3.43 11.75
C PHE A 112 0.00 3.76 11.51
N GLN A 113 -0.43 5.01 11.78
CA GLN A 113 -1.81 5.46 11.59
C GLN A 113 -2.25 5.41 10.11
N GLN A 114 -1.33 5.70 9.18
CA GLN A 114 -1.60 5.58 7.74
C GLN A 114 -1.78 4.10 7.35
N ILE A 115 -0.90 3.23 7.85
CA ILE A 115 -0.96 1.79 7.61
C ILE A 115 -2.25 1.21 8.20
N SER A 116 -2.54 1.51 9.47
CA SER A 116 -3.71 1.01 10.18
C SER A 116 -5.02 1.40 9.50
N ALA A 117 -5.11 2.63 8.98
CA ALA A 117 -6.30 3.11 8.26
C ALA A 117 -6.56 2.32 6.96
N VAL A 118 -5.52 2.04 6.18
CA VAL A 118 -5.63 1.25 4.93
C VAL A 118 -5.96 -0.20 5.23
N VAL A 119 -5.28 -0.81 6.22
CA VAL A 119 -5.58 -2.19 6.67
C VAL A 119 -7.03 -2.29 7.17
N ALA A 120 -7.49 -1.33 7.99
CA ALA A 120 -8.87 -1.30 8.45
C ALA A 120 -9.88 -1.24 7.29
N LYS A 121 -9.59 -0.41 6.27
CA LYS A 121 -10.43 -0.31 5.06
C LYS A 121 -10.46 -1.65 4.32
N ALA A 122 -9.31 -2.31 4.14
CA ALA A 122 -9.24 -3.61 3.47
C ALA A 122 -10.05 -4.68 4.20
N ILE A 123 -9.91 -4.78 5.53
CA ILE A 123 -10.66 -5.73 6.36
C ILE A 123 -12.18 -5.46 6.30
N ARG A 124 -12.60 -4.18 6.41
CA ARG A 124 -14.03 -3.81 6.30
C ARG A 124 -14.59 -4.18 4.93
N THR A 125 -13.85 -3.88 3.86
CA THR A 125 -14.25 -4.23 2.48
C THR A 125 -14.40 -5.75 2.34
N PHE A 126 -13.44 -6.51 2.86
CA PHE A 126 -13.51 -7.97 2.93
C PHE A 126 -14.79 -8.43 3.65
N CYS A 127 -15.05 -7.92 4.87
CA CYS A 127 -16.24 -8.32 5.66
C CYS A 127 -17.54 -8.02 4.92
N ILE A 128 -17.65 -6.85 4.26
CA ILE A 128 -18.83 -6.48 3.47
C ILE A 128 -19.02 -7.44 2.29
N CYS A 129 -17.98 -7.63 1.48
CA CYS A 129 -18.06 -8.49 0.30
C CYS A 129 -18.40 -9.93 0.68
N ARG A 130 -17.77 -10.45 1.71
CA ARG A 130 -17.98 -11.80 2.20
C ARG A 130 -19.41 -12.00 2.72
N SER A 131 -19.89 -11.11 3.60
CA SER A 131 -21.23 -11.19 4.15
C SER A 131 -22.33 -11.14 3.10
N LEU A 132 -22.18 -10.26 2.09
CA LEU A 132 -23.14 -10.12 1.01
C LEU A 132 -23.12 -11.31 0.05
N ASN A 133 -21.93 -11.86 -0.22
CA ASN A 133 -21.79 -13.06 -1.03
C ASN A 133 -22.43 -14.28 -0.34
N GLU A 134 -22.28 -14.42 0.97
CA GLU A 134 -22.95 -15.48 1.76
C GLU A 134 -24.50 -15.34 1.76
N GLN A 135 -25.00 -14.11 1.57
CA GLN A 135 -26.42 -13.82 1.36
C GLN A 135 -26.90 -14.06 -0.09
N GLY A 136 -26.03 -14.56 -0.97
CA GLY A 136 -26.33 -14.87 -2.36
C GLY A 136 -26.23 -13.68 -3.33
N LYS A 137 -25.69 -12.51 -2.93
CA LYS A 137 -25.46 -11.42 -3.87
C LYS A 137 -24.29 -11.73 -4.80
N SER A 138 -24.47 -11.44 -6.11
CA SER A 138 -23.42 -11.59 -7.10
C SER A 138 -22.32 -10.54 -6.95
N GLU A 139 -21.08 -10.87 -7.38
CA GLU A 139 -19.94 -9.94 -7.40
C GLU A 139 -20.28 -8.62 -8.09
N ALA A 140 -20.98 -8.67 -9.24
CA ALA A 140 -21.38 -7.48 -9.98
C ALA A 140 -22.37 -6.60 -9.21
N SER A 141 -23.30 -7.20 -8.46
CA SER A 141 -24.25 -6.48 -7.61
C SER A 141 -23.53 -5.78 -6.47
N ILE A 142 -22.61 -6.48 -5.79
CA ILE A 142 -21.81 -5.93 -4.69
C ILE A 142 -20.95 -4.76 -5.19
N ALA A 143 -20.26 -4.93 -6.30
CA ALA A 143 -19.42 -3.89 -6.90
C ALA A 143 -20.23 -2.61 -7.19
N LYS A 144 -21.41 -2.75 -7.79
CA LYS A 144 -22.28 -1.62 -8.13
C LYS A 144 -22.85 -0.92 -6.87
N GLU A 145 -23.33 -1.70 -5.91
CA GLU A 145 -24.02 -1.18 -4.70
C GLU A 145 -23.06 -0.39 -3.80
N TYR A 146 -21.81 -0.86 -3.67
CA TYR A 146 -20.80 -0.25 -2.79
C TYR A 146 -19.77 0.61 -3.52
N GLY A 147 -19.92 0.81 -4.84
CA GLY A 147 -18.97 1.59 -5.63
C GLY A 147 -17.54 1.01 -5.62
N LEU A 148 -17.44 -0.32 -5.50
CA LEU A 148 -16.16 -1.01 -5.45
C LEU A 148 -15.74 -1.47 -6.85
N HIS A 149 -14.43 -1.46 -7.10
CA HIS A 149 -13.93 -2.05 -8.34
C HIS A 149 -14.21 -3.57 -8.36
N PRO A 150 -14.69 -4.16 -9.49
CA PRO A 150 -15.03 -5.60 -9.56
C PRO A 150 -13.88 -6.53 -9.13
N TYR A 151 -12.64 -6.16 -9.44
CA TYR A 151 -11.45 -6.90 -9.01
C TYR A 151 -11.32 -6.97 -7.48
N VAL A 152 -11.60 -5.86 -6.78
CA VAL A 152 -11.54 -5.79 -5.31
C VAL A 152 -12.59 -6.72 -4.69
N VAL A 153 -13.81 -6.73 -5.23
CA VAL A 153 -14.89 -7.62 -4.78
C VAL A 153 -14.49 -9.08 -4.97
N LYS A 154 -14.05 -9.45 -6.18
CA LYS A 154 -13.60 -10.81 -6.50
C LYS A 154 -12.47 -11.25 -5.58
N LYS A 155 -11.48 -10.40 -5.35
CA LYS A 155 -10.35 -10.67 -4.45
C LYS A 155 -10.78 -10.86 -3.01
N SER A 156 -11.68 -10.00 -2.51
CA SER A 156 -12.22 -10.08 -1.15
C SER A 156 -13.00 -11.38 -0.94
N ILE A 157 -13.80 -11.81 -1.92
CA ILE A 157 -14.55 -13.07 -1.84
C ILE A 157 -13.58 -14.27 -1.86
N ALA A 158 -12.58 -14.25 -2.73
CA ALA A 158 -11.56 -15.31 -2.82
C ALA A 158 -10.75 -15.45 -1.51
N ALA A 159 -10.40 -14.34 -0.86
CA ALA A 159 -9.72 -14.34 0.43
C ALA A 159 -10.53 -15.04 1.53
N GLY A 160 -11.85 -15.12 1.40
CA GLY A 160 -12.74 -15.81 2.32
C GLY A 160 -12.53 -17.33 2.41
N ALA A 161 -11.73 -17.93 1.53
CA ALA A 161 -11.31 -19.31 1.66
C ALA A 161 -10.37 -19.52 2.86
N ASN A 162 -9.56 -18.48 3.18
CA ASN A 162 -8.52 -18.52 4.21
C ASN A 162 -8.78 -17.56 5.39
N PHE A 163 -9.83 -16.75 5.32
CA PHE A 163 -10.14 -15.74 6.32
C PHE A 163 -11.66 -15.63 6.53
N SER A 164 -12.13 -15.97 7.70
CA SER A 164 -13.55 -15.97 8.03
C SER A 164 -14.07 -14.57 8.43
N LEU A 165 -15.40 -14.39 8.40
CA LEU A 165 -16.02 -13.17 8.93
C LEU A 165 -15.75 -12.94 10.42
N SER A 166 -15.67 -14.01 11.20
CA SER A 166 -15.33 -13.94 12.62
C SER A 166 -13.91 -13.42 12.82
N GLU A 167 -12.95 -13.93 12.05
CA GLU A 167 -11.56 -13.44 12.06
C GLU A 167 -11.48 -11.99 11.59
N GLY A 168 -12.25 -11.59 10.57
CA GLY A 168 -12.34 -10.20 10.15
C GLY A 168 -12.78 -9.23 11.26
N LYS A 169 -13.77 -9.64 12.06
CA LYS A 169 -14.22 -8.87 13.23
C LYS A 169 -13.13 -8.79 14.31
N LYS A 170 -12.46 -9.92 14.63
CA LYS A 170 -11.35 -9.95 15.58
C LYS A 170 -10.20 -9.09 15.09
N ALA A 171 -9.87 -9.14 13.80
CA ALA A 171 -8.82 -8.33 13.19
C ALA A 171 -9.07 -6.81 13.35
N LEU A 172 -10.31 -6.36 13.20
CA LEU A 172 -10.68 -4.95 13.46
C LEU A 172 -10.51 -4.57 14.93
N LEU A 173 -10.80 -5.47 15.86
CA LEU A 173 -10.58 -5.24 17.30
C LEU A 173 -9.09 -5.12 17.60
N VAL A 174 -8.27 -6.06 17.13
CA VAL A 174 -6.81 -6.01 17.28
C VAL A 174 -6.26 -4.70 16.73
N LEU A 175 -6.66 -4.32 15.52
CA LEU A 175 -6.21 -3.09 14.89
C LEU A 175 -6.53 -1.85 15.72
N ASN A 176 -7.76 -1.78 16.24
CA ASN A 176 -8.19 -0.68 17.09
C ASN A 176 -7.39 -0.63 18.40
N GLN A 177 -7.13 -1.76 19.04
CA GLN A 177 -6.34 -1.82 20.27
C GLN A 177 -4.89 -1.37 20.05
N LEU A 178 -4.26 -1.85 18.97
CA LEU A 178 -2.91 -1.43 18.60
C LEU A 178 -2.85 0.06 18.24
N ASP A 179 -3.87 0.59 17.55
CA ASP A 179 -3.93 2.01 17.21
C ASP A 179 -4.04 2.88 18.47
N VAL A 180 -4.83 2.47 19.45
CA VAL A 180 -4.93 3.14 20.76
C VAL A 180 -3.59 3.05 21.50
N ALA A 181 -3.01 1.85 21.63
CA ALA A 181 -1.77 1.63 22.35
C ALA A 181 -0.59 2.45 21.77
N VAL A 182 -0.51 2.58 20.44
CA VAL A 182 0.48 3.46 19.81
C VAL A 182 0.20 4.93 20.11
N LYS A 183 -1.06 5.36 20.06
CA LYS A 183 -1.43 6.76 20.32
C LYS A 183 -1.17 7.21 21.74
N VAL A 184 -1.32 6.31 22.71
CA VAL A 184 -1.03 6.62 24.13
C VAL A 184 0.42 6.33 24.51
N GLY A 185 1.25 5.86 23.57
CA GLY A 185 2.67 5.60 23.78
C GLY A 185 2.99 4.32 24.55
N GLU A 186 2.04 3.39 24.67
CA GLU A 186 2.25 2.08 25.33
C GLU A 186 3.04 1.11 24.45
N ILE A 187 2.91 1.23 23.12
CA ILE A 187 3.57 0.37 22.15
C ILE A 187 4.23 1.24 21.07
N GLU A 188 5.48 0.94 20.77
CA GLU A 188 6.19 1.57 19.66
C GLU A 188 5.57 1.18 18.30
N PRO A 189 5.50 2.10 17.30
CA PRO A 189 4.88 1.85 16.01
C PRO A 189 5.42 0.62 15.26
N ASN A 190 6.74 0.37 15.32
CA ASN A 190 7.38 -0.80 14.70
C ASN A 190 6.96 -2.12 15.38
N VAL A 191 6.83 -2.12 16.71
CA VAL A 191 6.34 -3.27 17.47
C VAL A 191 4.86 -3.52 17.14
N ALA A 192 4.06 -2.46 17.04
CA ALA A 192 2.65 -2.58 16.66
C ALA A 192 2.47 -3.18 15.26
N LEU A 193 3.34 -2.86 14.29
CA LEU A 193 3.31 -3.48 12.96
C LEU A 193 3.62 -4.98 13.01
N ALA A 194 4.62 -5.38 13.79
CA ALA A 194 4.97 -6.78 13.96
C ALA A 194 3.83 -7.57 14.65
N LEU A 195 3.22 -6.98 15.69
CA LEU A 195 2.05 -7.55 16.37
C LEU A 195 0.86 -7.65 15.41
N LEU A 196 0.62 -6.64 14.57
CA LEU A 196 -0.45 -6.66 13.57
C LEU A 196 -0.27 -7.83 12.60
N ALA A 197 0.95 -8.05 12.10
CA ALA A 197 1.27 -9.17 11.24
C ALA A 197 1.04 -10.52 11.94
N GLN A 198 1.53 -10.67 13.16
CA GLN A 198 1.39 -11.90 13.94
C GLN A 198 -0.08 -12.19 14.29
N GLU A 199 -0.82 -11.19 14.78
CA GLU A 199 -2.19 -11.37 15.23
C GLU A 199 -3.15 -11.63 14.06
N ILE A 200 -3.04 -10.86 12.96
CA ILE A 200 -3.97 -10.98 11.83
C ILE A 200 -3.42 -11.99 10.80
N GLY A 201 -2.17 -11.85 10.37
CA GLY A 201 -1.56 -12.76 9.39
C GLY A 201 -1.35 -14.17 9.95
N GLY A 202 -0.89 -14.27 11.20
CA GLY A 202 -0.70 -15.53 11.93
C GLY A 202 -1.99 -16.11 12.54
N ARG A 203 -3.14 -15.41 12.48
CA ARG A 203 -4.44 -15.86 13.03
C ARG A 203 -4.43 -16.14 14.53
N THR A 204 -3.62 -15.44 15.32
CA THR A 204 -3.51 -15.69 16.77
C THR A 204 -4.60 -14.99 17.58
N PHE A 205 -4.91 -13.72 17.23
CA PHE A 205 -5.97 -12.89 17.83
C PHE A 205 -5.95 -12.75 19.36
N HIS A 206 -4.81 -12.91 20.00
CA HIS A 206 -4.66 -12.82 21.46
C HIS A 206 -5.04 -11.43 22.00
N PHE A 207 -4.78 -10.37 21.24
CA PHE A 207 -5.19 -9.01 21.60
C PHE A 207 -6.72 -8.88 21.63
N ALA A 208 -7.45 -9.51 20.70
CA ALA A 208 -8.90 -9.45 20.68
C ALA A 208 -9.56 -10.13 21.91
N GLU A 209 -8.88 -11.10 22.51
CA GLU A 209 -9.42 -11.89 23.64
C GLU A 209 -9.25 -11.18 24.99
N ARG A 210 -8.29 -10.23 25.11
CA ARG A 210 -8.04 -9.47 26.34
C ARG A 210 -9.15 -8.49 26.72
N THR A 211 -10.03 -8.13 25.79
CA THR A 211 -11.10 -7.14 25.99
C THR A 211 -12.46 -7.77 26.23
N ALA A 212 -12.58 -9.09 26.27
CA ALA A 212 -13.82 -9.82 26.50
C ALA A 212 -14.07 -10.16 28.00
N VAL A 213 -13.33 -9.51 28.91
CA VAL A 213 -13.49 -9.64 30.39
C VAL A 213 -14.10 -8.38 30.95
#